data_c2b82aae7543909f20e73ee64a016cac
#
_entry.id   c2b82aae7543909f20e73ee64a016cac
#
_cell.length_a   1.000
_cell.length_b   1.000
_cell.length_c   1.000
_cell.angle_alpha   90.00
_cell.angle_beta   90.00
_cell.angle_gamma   90.00
#
_symmetry.space_group_name_H-M   'P 1'
#
loop_
_entity.id
_entity.type
_entity.pdbx_description
1 polymer ?
#
loop_
_entity_poly.entity_id
_entity_poly.type
_entity_poly.pdbx_seq_one_letter_code
_entity_poly.pdbx_strand_id
1 'polypeptide(L)'
;MPYQFSANLRRHYEELSRFPEGFLAYGDALCSFNPVYGQGMTVACVEAVILRECLGAGAQGIARRFFRKASALIDIPWQIAVGSDLQHPRVQGKRSAQVRFINWYIAKLFRAAQRD
;
A
#
# COMPACT_ATOMS: atom_id res chain seq x y z
N MET A 1 15.58 8.14 -20.50
CA MET A 1 16.12 7.74 -19.20
C MET A 1 15.43 6.49 -18.73
N PRO A 2 16.13 5.48 -18.21
CA PRO A 2 15.46 4.34 -17.61
C PRO A 2 14.71 4.81 -16.37
N TYR A 3 13.45 4.40 -16.25
CA TYR A 3 12.64 4.63 -15.06
C TYR A 3 13.22 3.85 -13.88
N GLN A 4 13.54 4.54 -12.79
CA GLN A 4 14.01 3.92 -11.56
C GLN A 4 12.97 4.12 -10.47
N PHE A 5 12.41 3.02 -9.97
CA PHE A 5 11.59 3.02 -8.77
C PHE A 5 12.49 2.79 -7.55
N SER A 6 12.58 3.79 -6.70
CA SER A 6 13.54 3.80 -5.59
C SER A 6 12.99 3.17 -4.30
N ALA A 7 11.69 3.29 -4.03
CA ALA A 7 11.07 2.78 -2.80
C ALA A 7 9.54 2.79 -2.89
N ASN A 8 8.89 1.88 -2.15
CA ASN A 8 7.49 2.05 -1.81
C ASN A 8 7.33 3.28 -0.90
N LEU A 9 6.31 4.08 -1.13
CA LEU A 9 6.07 5.30 -0.35
C LEU A 9 4.61 5.34 0.11
N ARG A 10 4.40 5.41 1.42
CA ARG A 10 3.09 5.60 2.03
C ARG A 10 3.06 6.89 2.81
N ARG A 11 2.02 7.68 2.62
CA ARG A 11 1.77 8.93 3.35
C ARG A 11 0.61 8.73 4.30
N HIS A 12 0.87 8.93 5.58
CA HIS A 12 -0.10 8.75 6.66
C HIS A 12 -0.96 10.01 6.85
N TYR A 13 -1.74 10.38 5.84
CA TYR A 13 -2.63 11.53 5.93
C TYR A 13 -3.71 11.37 6.99
N GLU A 14 -4.07 10.12 7.34
CA GLU A 14 -5.01 9.83 8.42
C GLU A 14 -4.53 10.32 9.80
N GLU A 15 -3.23 10.54 9.95
CA GLU A 15 -2.64 11.02 11.22
C GLU A 15 -2.63 12.55 11.33
N LEU A 16 -2.99 13.26 10.26
CA LEU A 16 -3.03 14.72 10.29
C LEU A 16 -4.18 15.23 11.17
N SER A 17 -3.88 16.23 11.99
CA SER A 17 -4.87 16.89 12.85
C SER A 17 -5.76 17.88 12.08
N ARG A 18 -5.27 18.42 10.95
CA ARG A 18 -5.96 19.41 10.13
C ARG A 18 -5.89 19.02 8.65
N PHE A 19 -7.01 19.22 7.95
CA PHE A 19 -7.14 19.00 6.51
C PHE A 19 -7.60 20.27 5.80
N PRO A 20 -6.98 20.64 4.65
CA PRO A 20 -7.55 21.69 3.80
C PRO A 20 -8.92 21.26 3.27
N GLU A 21 -9.91 22.12 3.37
CA GLU A 21 -11.23 21.88 2.77
C GLU A 21 -11.12 21.80 1.24
N GLY A 22 -11.84 20.86 0.64
CA GLY A 22 -11.87 20.67 -0.81
C GLY A 22 -10.61 20.05 -1.41
N PHE A 23 -9.64 19.59 -0.61
CA PHE A 23 -8.44 18.90 -1.07
C PHE A 23 -8.37 17.46 -0.55
N LEU A 24 -7.98 16.54 -1.44
CA LEU A 24 -7.84 15.13 -1.11
C LEU A 24 -6.72 14.49 -1.94
N ALA A 25 -5.80 13.80 -1.29
CA ALA A 25 -4.79 12.98 -1.96
C ALA A 25 -5.36 11.60 -2.33
N TYR A 26 -4.97 11.07 -3.49
CA TYR A 26 -5.55 9.87 -4.06
C TYR A 26 -4.51 9.06 -4.84
N GLY A 27 -4.66 7.74 -4.89
CA GLY A 27 -3.79 6.86 -5.66
C GLY A 27 -2.33 6.92 -5.21
N ASP A 28 -1.41 7.05 -6.15
CA ASP A 28 0.03 7.12 -5.88
C ASP A 28 0.44 8.32 -5.01
N ALA A 29 -0.38 9.38 -4.98
CA ALA A 29 -0.16 10.51 -4.08
C ALA A 29 -0.40 10.11 -2.60
N LEU A 30 -1.20 9.09 -2.35
CA LEU A 30 -1.45 8.53 -1.02
C LEU A 30 -0.51 7.37 -0.72
N CYS A 31 -0.42 6.41 -1.63
CA CYS A 31 0.45 5.25 -1.48
C CYS A 31 0.97 4.77 -2.83
N SER A 32 2.29 4.86 -3.02
CA SER A 32 2.99 4.41 -4.23
C SER A 32 3.67 3.07 -3.97
N PHE A 33 3.34 2.08 -4.80
CA PHE A 33 3.91 0.73 -4.76
C PHE A 33 4.90 0.50 -5.89
N ASN A 34 5.82 -0.43 -5.66
CA ASN A 34 6.66 -0.95 -6.74
C ASN A 34 5.78 -1.50 -7.87
N PRO A 35 5.92 -1.01 -9.12
CA PRO A 35 5.08 -1.40 -10.25
C PRO A 35 5.09 -2.90 -10.56
N VAL A 36 6.15 -3.62 -10.17
CA VAL A 36 6.32 -5.07 -10.38
C VAL A 36 5.14 -5.87 -9.83
N TYR A 37 4.52 -5.41 -8.75
CA TYR A 37 3.41 -6.14 -8.11
C TYR A 37 2.04 -5.81 -8.68
N GLY A 38 1.91 -4.79 -9.53
CA GLY A 38 0.64 -4.38 -10.13
C GLY A 38 -0.43 -3.90 -9.15
N GLN A 39 -0.08 -3.64 -7.90
CA GLN A 39 -1.04 -3.34 -6.83
C GLN A 39 -1.56 -1.91 -6.87
N GLY A 40 -0.79 -0.96 -7.41
CA GLY A 40 -1.15 0.46 -7.39
C GLY A 40 -2.49 0.75 -8.05
N MET A 41 -2.73 0.20 -9.25
CA MET A 41 -4.00 0.38 -9.96
C MET A 41 -5.18 -0.25 -9.22
N THR A 42 -5.00 -1.45 -8.68
CA THR A 42 -6.05 -2.14 -7.91
C THR A 42 -6.44 -1.34 -6.67
N VAL A 43 -5.43 -0.86 -5.92
CA VAL A 43 -5.66 -0.02 -4.74
C VAL A 43 -6.38 1.26 -5.12
N ALA A 44 -5.95 1.96 -6.18
CA ALA A 44 -6.61 3.17 -6.66
C ALA A 44 -8.06 2.93 -7.08
N CYS A 45 -8.38 1.80 -7.72
CA CYS A 45 -9.76 1.45 -8.06
C CYS A 45 -10.64 1.25 -6.82
N VAL A 46 -10.13 0.59 -5.78
CA VAL A 46 -10.88 0.40 -4.54
C VAL A 46 -10.99 1.71 -3.75
N GLU A 47 -9.95 2.56 -3.77
CA GLU A 47 -10.03 3.92 -3.23
C GLU A 47 -11.15 4.75 -3.89
N ALA A 48 -11.38 4.58 -5.21
CA ALA A 48 -12.49 5.25 -5.91
C ALA A 48 -13.85 4.82 -5.36
N VAL A 49 -14.03 3.54 -5.03
CA VAL A 49 -15.26 3.05 -4.40
C VAL A 49 -15.44 3.67 -3.01
N ILE A 50 -14.37 3.71 -2.22
CA ILE A 50 -14.39 4.35 -0.89
C ILE A 50 -14.72 5.83 -1.01
N LEU A 51 -14.13 6.53 -1.99
CA LEU A 51 -14.40 7.95 -2.22
C LEU A 51 -15.86 8.18 -2.57
N ARG A 52 -16.44 7.36 -3.44
CA ARG A 52 -17.86 7.42 -3.79
C ARG A 52 -18.75 7.26 -2.56
N GLU A 53 -18.46 6.29 -1.70
CA GLU A 53 -19.18 6.10 -0.43
C GLU A 53 -19.06 7.32 0.49
N CYS A 54 -17.86 7.87 0.62
CA CYS A 54 -17.62 9.06 1.43
C CYS A 54 -18.38 10.29 0.91
N LEU A 55 -18.44 10.46 -0.41
CA LEU A 55 -19.23 11.54 -1.06
C LEU A 55 -20.72 11.36 -0.81
N GLY A 56 -21.23 10.13 -0.86
CA GLY A 56 -22.63 9.84 -0.56
C GLY A 56 -23.06 10.21 0.87
N ALA A 57 -22.11 10.20 1.81
CA ALA A 57 -22.32 10.62 3.20
C ALA A 57 -22.19 12.15 3.43
N GLY A 58 -21.94 12.93 2.36
CA GLY A 58 -21.78 14.38 2.40
C GLY A 58 -20.33 14.85 2.31
N ALA A 59 -20.13 16.04 1.77
CA ALA A 59 -18.80 16.60 1.51
C ALA A 59 -18.07 17.06 2.77
N GLN A 60 -18.77 17.45 3.82
CA GLN A 60 -18.15 17.96 5.05
C GLN A 60 -17.35 16.88 5.76
N GLY A 61 -16.08 17.17 6.07
CA GLY A 61 -15.17 16.24 6.74
C GLY A 61 -14.80 15.01 5.90
N ILE A 62 -14.97 15.09 4.58
CA ILE A 62 -14.73 13.97 3.66
C ILE A 62 -13.29 13.47 3.72
N ALA A 63 -12.31 14.37 3.81
CA ALA A 63 -10.90 14.01 3.84
C ALA A 63 -10.59 13.07 5.01
N ARG A 64 -11.06 13.38 6.20
CA ARG A 64 -10.85 12.54 7.39
C ARG A 64 -11.49 11.16 7.25
N ARG A 65 -12.72 11.09 6.72
CA ARG A 65 -13.42 9.82 6.50
C ARG A 65 -12.71 8.98 5.44
N PHE A 66 -12.34 9.62 4.33
CA PHE A 66 -11.65 8.96 3.23
C PHE A 66 -10.30 8.42 3.67
N PHE A 67 -9.41 9.23 4.25
CA PHE A 67 -8.08 8.80 4.64
C PHE A 67 -8.10 7.67 5.67
N ARG A 68 -9.03 7.67 6.61
CA ARG A 68 -9.18 6.57 7.58
C ARG A 68 -9.56 5.26 6.89
N LYS A 69 -10.53 5.27 5.98
CA LYS A 69 -10.95 4.08 5.24
C LYS A 69 -9.86 3.61 4.26
N ALA A 70 -9.24 4.54 3.54
CA ALA A 70 -8.16 4.23 2.61
C ALA A 70 -6.93 3.66 3.32
N SER A 71 -6.56 4.19 4.49
CA SER A 71 -5.48 3.64 5.31
C SER A 71 -5.71 2.18 5.67
N ALA A 72 -6.90 1.82 6.14
CA ALA A 72 -7.25 0.44 6.45
C ALA A 72 -7.20 -0.48 5.22
N LEU A 73 -7.61 0.01 4.05
CA LEU A 73 -7.47 -0.71 2.79
C LEU A 73 -6.00 -0.97 2.43
N ILE A 74 -5.16 0.05 2.57
CA ILE A 74 -3.75 0.03 2.16
C ILE A 74 -2.91 -0.89 3.05
N ASP A 75 -3.30 -1.13 4.29
CA ASP A 75 -2.52 -1.91 5.26
C ASP A 75 -2.10 -3.29 4.73
N ILE A 76 -3.02 -4.04 4.11
CA ILE A 76 -2.75 -5.39 3.59
C ILE A 76 -1.80 -5.35 2.39
N PRO A 77 -2.09 -4.64 1.29
CA PRO A 77 -1.18 -4.58 0.15
C PRO A 77 0.16 -3.96 0.51
N TRP A 78 0.22 -3.02 1.45
CA TRP A 78 1.46 -2.47 1.95
C TRP A 78 2.35 -3.52 2.63
N GLN A 79 1.78 -4.32 3.53
CA GLN A 79 2.51 -5.39 4.20
C GLN A 79 3.03 -6.43 3.21
N ILE A 80 2.24 -6.77 2.19
CA ILE A 80 2.64 -7.70 1.14
C ILE A 80 3.79 -7.13 0.32
N ALA A 81 3.68 -5.88 -0.14
CA ALA A 81 4.71 -5.24 -0.97
C ALA A 81 6.04 -5.10 -0.21
N VAL A 82 6.00 -4.54 1.01
CA VAL A 82 7.20 -4.37 1.84
C VAL A 82 7.80 -5.71 2.24
N GLY A 83 6.97 -6.69 2.61
CA GLY A 83 7.42 -8.03 2.92
C GLY A 83 8.13 -8.72 1.75
N SER A 84 7.60 -8.57 0.55
CA SER A 84 8.20 -9.11 -0.68
C SER A 84 9.50 -8.41 -1.03
N ASP A 85 9.57 -7.09 -0.93
CA ASP A 85 10.80 -6.33 -1.19
C ASP A 85 11.92 -6.72 -0.21
N LEU A 86 11.57 -6.98 1.06
CA LEU A 86 12.52 -7.42 2.10
C LEU A 86 13.09 -8.83 1.88
N GLN A 87 12.60 -9.59 0.91
CA GLN A 87 13.24 -10.85 0.47
C GLN A 87 14.60 -10.59 -0.18
N HIS A 88 14.78 -9.42 -0.80
CA HIS A 88 16.03 -9.07 -1.44
C HIS A 88 17.06 -8.55 -0.44
N PRO A 89 18.30 -9.10 -0.41
CA PRO A 89 19.31 -8.70 0.58
C PRO A 89 19.70 -7.22 0.51
N ARG A 90 19.56 -6.61 -0.67
CA ARG A 90 19.93 -5.21 -0.92
C ARG A 90 18.90 -4.20 -0.42
N VAL A 91 17.68 -4.65 -0.11
CA VAL A 91 16.62 -3.77 0.37
C VAL A 91 16.82 -3.49 1.87
N GLN A 92 16.88 -2.21 2.21
CA GLN A 92 16.99 -1.77 3.59
C GLN A 92 15.60 -1.74 4.26
N GLY A 93 15.49 -2.30 5.45
CA GLY A 93 14.26 -2.28 6.22
C GLY A 93 14.30 -3.24 7.42
N LYS A 94 13.40 -3.04 8.37
CA LYS A 94 13.27 -3.93 9.53
C LYS A 94 12.62 -5.26 9.09
N ARG A 95 13.37 -6.35 9.23
CA ARG A 95 12.87 -7.72 9.02
C ARG A 95 12.36 -8.26 10.35
N SER A 96 11.07 -8.11 10.62
CA SER A 96 10.45 -8.74 11.79
C SER A 96 10.55 -10.27 11.70
N ALA A 97 10.43 -10.96 12.83
CA ALA A 97 10.40 -12.43 12.88
C ALA A 97 9.27 -12.99 12.00
N GLN A 98 8.12 -12.33 11.98
CA GLN A 98 6.97 -12.69 11.15
C GLN A 98 7.29 -12.59 9.65
N VAL A 99 7.92 -11.50 9.19
CA VAL A 99 8.33 -11.32 7.79
C VAL A 99 9.36 -12.38 7.40
N ARG A 100 10.33 -12.68 8.26
CA ARG A 100 11.33 -13.75 8.01
C ARG A 100 10.69 -15.13 7.87
N PHE A 101 9.72 -15.45 8.73
CA PHE A 101 8.98 -16.71 8.68
C PHE A 101 8.15 -16.85 7.41
N ILE A 102 7.38 -15.81 7.05
CA ILE A 102 6.55 -15.80 5.84
C ILE A 102 7.43 -15.95 4.59
N ASN A 103 8.53 -15.21 4.49
CA ASN A 103 9.45 -15.27 3.37
C ASN A 103 10.12 -16.63 3.25
N TRP A 104 10.52 -17.25 4.36
CA TRP A 104 11.05 -18.59 4.40
C TRP A 104 10.01 -19.63 3.94
N TYR A 105 8.78 -19.51 4.40
CA TYR A 105 7.69 -20.42 4.03
C TYR A 105 7.38 -20.32 2.52
N ILE A 106 7.23 -19.10 2.01
CA ILE A 106 7.00 -18.84 0.58
C ILE A 106 8.15 -19.41 -0.27
N ALA A 107 9.40 -19.19 0.13
CA ALA A 107 10.55 -19.73 -0.59
C ALA A 107 10.54 -21.27 -0.63
N LYS A 108 10.11 -21.92 0.44
CA LYS A 108 9.93 -23.39 0.47
C LYS A 108 8.80 -23.85 -0.46
N LEU A 109 7.71 -23.13 -0.47
CA LEU A 109 6.54 -23.43 -1.30
C LEU A 109 6.88 -23.35 -2.79
N PHE A 110 7.59 -22.30 -3.21
CA PHE A 110 8.07 -22.17 -4.59
C PHE A 110 9.05 -23.28 -4.98
N ARG A 111 9.96 -23.68 -4.10
CA ARG A 111 10.87 -24.81 -4.37
C ARG A 111 10.12 -26.14 -4.50
N ALA A 112 9.06 -26.34 -3.73
CA ALA A 112 8.23 -27.54 -3.85
C ALA A 112 7.47 -27.55 -5.18
N ALA A 113 6.88 -26.41 -5.58
CA ALA A 113 6.16 -26.27 -6.83
C ALA A 113 7.03 -26.41 -8.10
N GLN A 114 8.36 -26.19 -7.99
CA GLN A 114 9.29 -26.37 -9.11
C GLN A 114 9.80 -27.81 -9.28
N ARG A 115 9.45 -28.71 -8.36
CA ARG A 115 9.89 -30.12 -8.40
C ARG A 115 8.90 -31.07 -9.07
N ASP A 116 7.76 -30.58 -9.47
CA ASP A 116 6.80 -31.26 -10.33
C ASP A 116 6.98 -30.79 -11.80
#